data_b753d68abac0a47c1589b97d9eb7fc33
#
_entry.id   b753d68abac0a47c1589b97d9eb7fc33
#
_cell.length_a   1.000
_cell.length_b   1.000
_cell.length_c   1.000
_cell.angle_alpha   90.00
_cell.angle_beta   90.00
_cell.angle_gamma   90.00
#
_symmetry.space_group_name_H-M   'P 1'
#
loop_
_entity.id
_entity.type
_entity.pdbx_description
1 polymer ?
#
loop_
_entity_poly.entity_id
_entity_poly.type
_entity_poly.pdbx_seq_one_letter_code
_entity_poly.pdbx_strand_id
1 'polypeptide(L)'
;MKILETERLILRHFLPNDLDSLYALYRDPDVRRHFPEGTLTYAETKEELEWFLNGHPEHPELGLWATIHRATHRFIGRCGLLPCTIDERPEVEVAYLLAKEYWGQGLGTEAAQAILDYGFEKLHLSRLICLIDREHQASIRVAQKTGMTFEKEGRDEKGPFLLYSRNKLSAPGTADRRE
;
A
#
# COMPACT_ATOMS: atom_id res chain seq x y z
N MET A 1 1.35 -1.72 17.69
CA MET A 1 0.73 -0.36 17.84
C MET A 1 -0.13 -0.09 16.62
N LYS A 2 -1.32 0.50 16.79
CA LYS A 2 -2.23 0.89 15.69
C LYS A 2 -1.67 2.11 14.95
N ILE A 3 -1.72 2.09 13.62
CA ILE A 3 -1.30 3.18 12.74
C ILE A 3 -2.52 4.01 12.34
N LEU A 4 -3.52 3.35 11.75
CA LEU A 4 -4.76 3.98 11.33
C LEU A 4 -5.94 3.00 11.45
N GLU A 5 -7.14 3.53 11.40
CA GLU A 5 -8.39 2.77 11.49
C GLU A 5 -9.43 3.39 10.55
N THR A 6 -10.22 2.53 9.94
CA THR A 6 -11.36 2.90 9.09
C THR A 6 -12.65 2.29 9.65
N GLU A 7 -13.73 2.37 8.90
CA GLU A 7 -14.99 1.71 9.27
C GLU A 7 -14.82 0.20 9.44
N ARG A 8 -14.09 -0.47 8.53
CA ARG A 8 -13.97 -1.94 8.47
C ARG A 8 -12.57 -2.47 8.70
N LEU A 9 -11.54 -1.62 8.75
CA LEU A 9 -10.14 -2.02 8.81
C LEU A 9 -9.40 -1.39 9.99
N ILE A 10 -8.41 -2.13 10.51
CA ILE A 10 -7.36 -1.62 11.40
C ILE A 10 -6.02 -1.95 10.75
N LEU A 11 -5.19 -0.95 10.52
CA LEU A 11 -3.81 -1.11 10.09
C LEU A 11 -2.90 -0.88 11.30
N ARG A 12 -2.05 -1.86 11.58
CA ARG A 12 -1.14 -1.83 12.73
C ARG A 12 0.24 -2.36 12.36
N HIS A 13 1.23 -2.05 13.16
CA HIS A 13 2.53 -2.72 13.03
C HIS A 13 2.37 -4.23 13.08
N PHE A 14 3.21 -4.93 12.33
CA PHE A 14 3.30 -6.38 12.42
C PHE A 14 3.73 -6.83 13.81
N LEU A 15 3.37 -8.05 14.14
CA LEU A 15 3.79 -8.77 15.34
C LEU A 15 4.45 -10.08 14.90
N PRO A 16 5.36 -10.66 15.71
CA PRO A 16 5.97 -11.95 15.39
C PRO A 16 4.94 -13.05 15.12
N ASN A 17 3.79 -13.00 15.80
CA ASN A 17 2.71 -13.98 15.65
C ASN A 17 1.89 -13.81 14.36
N ASP A 18 2.16 -12.82 13.54
CA ASP A 18 1.50 -12.65 12.22
C ASP A 18 2.11 -13.56 11.14
N LEU A 19 3.23 -14.26 11.43
CA LEU A 19 3.97 -15.03 10.43
C LEU A 19 3.11 -16.05 9.70
N ASP A 20 2.33 -16.86 10.42
CA ASP A 20 1.50 -17.89 9.81
C ASP A 20 0.40 -17.29 8.92
N SER A 21 -0.18 -16.17 9.34
CA SER A 21 -1.19 -15.45 8.56
C SER A 21 -0.59 -14.79 7.31
N LEU A 22 0.60 -14.22 7.43
CA LEU A 22 1.34 -13.64 6.32
C LEU A 22 1.76 -14.73 5.33
N TYR A 23 2.22 -15.87 5.81
CA TYR A 23 2.55 -17.01 4.96
C TYR A 23 1.32 -17.56 4.24
N ALA A 24 0.18 -17.68 4.92
CA ALA A 24 -1.07 -18.09 4.27
C ALA A 24 -1.46 -17.15 3.12
N LEU A 25 -1.22 -15.84 3.27
CA LEU A 25 -1.42 -14.84 2.22
C LEU A 25 -0.43 -15.02 1.06
N TYR A 26 0.85 -15.23 1.34
CA TYR A 26 1.92 -15.25 0.34
C TYR A 26 2.06 -16.56 -0.43
N ARG A 27 1.58 -17.67 0.13
CA ARG A 27 1.54 -18.96 -0.56
C ARG A 27 0.40 -19.09 -1.56
N ASP A 28 -0.57 -18.16 -1.56
CA ASP A 28 -1.69 -18.18 -2.49
C ASP A 28 -1.25 -17.64 -3.86
N PRO A 29 -1.26 -18.48 -4.93
CA PRO A 29 -0.83 -18.05 -6.26
C PRO A 29 -1.77 -17.00 -6.89
N ASP A 30 -3.04 -16.97 -6.53
CA ASP A 30 -3.96 -15.94 -7.03
C ASP A 30 -3.63 -14.57 -6.42
N VAL A 31 -3.29 -14.55 -5.12
CA VAL A 31 -2.90 -13.34 -4.41
C VAL A 31 -1.58 -12.79 -4.96
N ARG A 32 -0.63 -13.66 -5.26
CA ARG A 32 0.71 -13.30 -5.73
C ARG A 32 0.85 -13.24 -7.26
N ARG A 33 -0.24 -13.40 -8.01
CA ARG A 33 -0.25 -13.47 -9.48
C ARG A 33 0.50 -12.33 -10.17
N HIS A 34 0.39 -11.12 -9.65
CA HIS A 34 0.98 -9.91 -10.22
C HIS A 34 2.33 -9.53 -9.60
N PHE A 35 2.93 -10.44 -8.84
CA PHE A 35 4.27 -10.26 -8.27
C PHE A 35 5.27 -11.13 -9.05
N PRO A 36 6.37 -10.55 -9.56
CA PRO A 36 7.36 -11.29 -10.35
C PRO A 36 7.96 -12.49 -9.62
N GLU A 37 8.12 -12.35 -8.30
CA GLU A 37 8.68 -13.40 -7.44
C GLU A 37 7.72 -14.58 -7.24
N GLY A 38 6.42 -14.42 -7.60
CA GLY A 38 5.39 -15.43 -7.37
C GLY A 38 5.11 -15.66 -5.88
N THR A 39 4.72 -16.89 -5.54
CA THR A 39 4.48 -17.28 -4.14
C THR A 39 5.79 -17.39 -3.36
N LEU A 40 5.74 -17.12 -2.07
CA LEU A 40 6.89 -17.23 -1.18
C LEU A 40 6.81 -18.48 -0.31
N THR A 41 7.97 -19.02 0.02
CA THR A 41 8.13 -20.07 1.02
C THR A 41 7.96 -19.51 2.43
N TYR A 42 7.83 -20.39 3.42
CA TYR A 42 7.76 -19.98 4.82
C TYR A 42 9.00 -19.21 5.28
N ALA A 43 10.20 -19.67 4.83
CA ALA A 43 11.46 -19.01 5.15
C ALA A 43 11.54 -17.60 4.58
N GLU A 44 11.22 -17.41 3.30
CA GLU A 44 11.19 -16.10 2.65
C GLU A 44 10.14 -15.18 3.29
N THR A 45 8.98 -15.73 3.66
CA THR A 45 7.95 -14.94 4.38
C THR A 45 8.45 -14.48 5.75
N LYS A 46 9.22 -15.32 6.43
CA LYS A 46 9.83 -14.96 7.72
C LYS A 46 10.83 -13.82 7.56
N GLU A 47 11.67 -13.86 6.54
CA GLU A 47 12.62 -12.78 6.24
C GLU A 47 11.91 -11.46 5.95
N GLU A 48 10.83 -11.50 5.15
CA GLU A 48 10.00 -10.30 4.93
C GLU A 48 9.35 -9.79 6.24
N LEU A 49 8.83 -10.68 7.07
CA LEU A 49 8.26 -10.27 8.35
C LEU A 49 9.32 -9.63 9.26
N GLU A 50 10.52 -10.16 9.31
CA GLU A 50 11.64 -9.57 10.07
C GLU A 50 11.95 -8.16 9.58
N TRP A 51 11.91 -7.93 8.25
CA TRP A 51 12.04 -6.59 7.68
C TRP A 51 10.90 -5.66 8.13
N PHE A 52 9.65 -6.12 8.12
CA PHE A 52 8.52 -5.32 8.60
C PHE A 52 8.60 -5.00 10.10
N LEU A 53 9.11 -5.92 10.92
CA LEU A 53 9.27 -5.72 12.36
C LEU A 53 10.38 -4.71 12.67
N ASN A 54 11.46 -4.69 11.90
CA ASN A 54 12.57 -3.77 12.07
C ASN A 54 12.25 -2.36 11.52
N GLY A 55 11.33 -2.26 10.56
CA GLY A 55 11.00 -1.01 9.87
C GLY A 55 12.09 -0.55 8.89
N HIS A 56 11.81 0.52 8.18
CA HIS A 56 12.78 1.09 7.24
C HIS A 56 13.80 1.96 7.98
N PRO A 57 15.13 1.76 7.81
CA PRO A 57 16.14 2.45 8.60
C PRO A 57 16.16 3.96 8.40
N GLU A 58 15.86 4.44 7.17
CA GLU A 58 15.88 5.87 6.82
C GLU A 58 14.50 6.52 6.86
N HIS A 59 13.42 5.73 6.85
CA HIS A 59 12.03 6.17 6.83
C HIS A 59 11.19 5.40 7.84
N PRO A 60 11.42 5.58 9.16
CA PRO A 60 10.74 4.80 10.21
C PRO A 60 9.22 5.03 10.25
N GLU A 61 8.74 6.13 9.65
CA GLU A 61 7.32 6.46 9.52
C GLU A 61 6.63 5.70 8.37
N LEU A 62 7.41 5.13 7.45
CA LEU A 62 6.89 4.35 6.32
C LEU A 62 6.99 2.86 6.61
N GLY A 63 6.22 2.06 5.88
CA GLY A 63 6.28 0.61 5.96
C GLY A 63 4.99 -0.04 5.51
N LEU A 64 5.01 -1.36 5.46
CA LEU A 64 3.81 -2.16 5.30
C LEU A 64 3.28 -2.56 6.67
N TRP A 65 1.97 -2.52 6.83
CA TRP A 65 1.28 -2.75 8.09
C TRP A 65 0.33 -3.93 7.95
N ALA A 66 0.21 -4.72 9.01
CA ALA A 66 -0.77 -5.78 9.09
C ALA A 66 -2.18 -5.18 9.00
N THR A 67 -2.95 -5.65 8.06
CA THR A 67 -4.34 -5.21 7.82
C THR A 67 -5.29 -6.20 8.44
N ILE A 68 -6.09 -5.73 9.40
CA ILE A 68 -7.00 -6.52 10.21
C ILE A 68 -8.43 -6.13 9.86
N HIS A 69 -9.28 -7.11 9.60
CA HIS A 69 -10.72 -6.89 9.44
C HIS A 69 -11.35 -6.62 10.81
N ARG A 70 -11.90 -5.42 10.98
CA ARG A 70 -12.31 -4.89 12.29
C ARG A 70 -13.36 -5.74 12.99
N ALA A 71 -14.39 -6.18 12.26
CA ALA A 71 -15.49 -6.93 12.85
C ALA A 71 -15.11 -8.36 13.28
N THR A 72 -14.15 -8.99 12.61
CA THR A 72 -13.76 -10.39 12.87
C THR A 72 -12.41 -10.51 13.56
N HIS A 73 -11.67 -9.41 13.69
CA HIS A 73 -10.28 -9.37 14.18
C HIS A 73 -9.30 -10.29 13.43
N ARG A 74 -9.65 -10.71 12.21
CA ARG A 74 -8.80 -11.55 11.37
C ARG A 74 -7.78 -10.72 10.61
N PHE A 75 -6.56 -11.22 10.52
CA PHE A 75 -5.57 -10.73 9.56
C PHE A 75 -6.08 -11.03 8.14
N ILE A 76 -6.11 -10.01 7.31
CA ILE A 76 -6.64 -10.12 5.94
C ILE A 76 -5.65 -9.65 4.86
N GLY A 77 -4.51 -9.14 5.25
CA GLY A 77 -3.54 -8.66 4.29
C GLY A 77 -2.49 -7.72 4.86
N ARG A 78 -1.81 -7.05 3.95
CA ARG A 78 -0.85 -5.97 4.27
C ARG A 78 -1.06 -4.77 3.38
N CYS A 79 -1.01 -3.60 3.96
CA CYS A 79 -1.15 -2.33 3.23
C CYS A 79 -0.23 -1.28 3.87
N GLY A 80 0.21 -0.29 3.10
CA GLY A 80 1.02 0.77 3.66
C GLY A 80 1.71 1.65 2.63
N LEU A 81 2.79 2.28 3.05
CA LEU A 81 3.60 3.21 2.27
C LEU A 81 5.03 2.71 2.18
N LEU A 82 5.56 2.64 0.98
CA LEU A 82 6.94 2.21 0.73
C LEU A 82 7.74 3.31 0.05
N PRO A 83 8.94 3.64 0.53
CA PRO A 83 9.83 4.50 -0.23
C PRO A 83 10.36 3.75 -1.44
N CYS A 84 10.44 4.41 -2.57
CA CYS A 84 10.99 3.87 -3.80
C CYS A 84 11.67 4.97 -4.61
N THR A 85 12.39 4.60 -5.66
CA THR A 85 13.02 5.53 -6.59
C THR A 85 12.54 5.24 -7.99
N ILE A 86 11.97 6.23 -8.65
CA ILE A 86 11.50 6.14 -10.03
C ILE A 86 12.19 7.24 -10.86
N ASP A 87 12.91 6.85 -11.91
CA ASP A 87 13.68 7.79 -12.75
C ASP A 87 14.58 8.74 -11.92
N GLU A 88 15.33 8.15 -11.01
CA GLU A 88 16.25 8.85 -10.08
C GLU A 88 15.55 9.81 -9.09
N ARG A 89 14.23 9.77 -8.99
CA ARG A 89 13.46 10.60 -8.05
C ARG A 89 12.95 9.76 -6.89
N PRO A 90 13.12 10.25 -5.65
CA PRO A 90 12.49 9.62 -4.50
C PRO A 90 10.98 9.78 -4.57
N GLU A 91 10.26 8.68 -4.40
CA GLU A 91 8.80 8.59 -4.41
C GLU A 91 8.33 7.77 -3.21
N VAL A 92 7.05 7.88 -2.89
CA VAL A 92 6.41 7.03 -1.88
C VAL A 92 5.23 6.31 -2.52
N GLU A 93 5.29 4.98 -2.49
CA GLU A 93 4.31 4.10 -3.09
C GLU A 93 3.23 3.70 -2.08
N VAL A 94 1.97 3.78 -2.48
CA VAL A 94 0.83 3.16 -1.80
C VAL A 94 0.75 1.70 -2.23
N ALA A 95 0.99 0.79 -1.30
CA ALA A 95 0.96 -0.65 -1.54
C ALA A 95 -0.15 -1.33 -0.73
N TYR A 96 -0.87 -2.25 -1.34
CA TYR A 96 -1.91 -3.05 -0.68
C TYR A 96 -1.98 -4.45 -1.28
N LEU A 97 -2.22 -5.42 -0.42
CA LEU A 97 -2.40 -6.83 -0.76
C LEU A 97 -3.37 -7.44 0.24
N LEU A 98 -4.49 -7.99 -0.25
CA LEU A 98 -5.52 -8.60 0.57
C LEU A 98 -5.72 -10.07 0.18
N ALA A 99 -6.08 -10.88 1.15
CA ALA A 99 -6.47 -12.28 0.95
C ALA A 99 -7.69 -12.36 0.03
N LYS A 100 -7.73 -13.40 -0.81
CA LYS A 100 -8.70 -13.59 -1.89
C LYS A 100 -10.15 -13.54 -1.42
N GLU A 101 -10.45 -14.10 -0.25
CA GLU A 101 -11.79 -14.10 0.35
C GLU A 101 -12.34 -12.70 0.67
N TYR A 102 -11.48 -11.68 0.66
CA TYR A 102 -11.85 -10.28 0.93
C TYR A 102 -11.90 -9.40 -0.32
N TRP A 103 -11.69 -9.99 -1.51
CA TRP A 103 -11.79 -9.26 -2.76
C TRP A 103 -13.24 -8.91 -3.12
N GLY A 104 -13.41 -7.91 -3.97
CA GLY A 104 -14.73 -7.51 -4.46
C GLY A 104 -15.63 -6.79 -3.44
N GLN A 105 -15.17 -6.59 -2.20
CA GLN A 105 -15.92 -5.99 -1.12
C GLN A 105 -15.59 -4.50 -0.86
N GLY A 106 -14.74 -3.91 -1.70
CA GLY A 106 -14.31 -2.51 -1.57
C GLY A 106 -13.23 -2.26 -0.51
N LEU A 107 -12.74 -3.29 0.18
CA LEU A 107 -11.76 -3.16 1.26
C LEU A 107 -10.40 -2.64 0.75
N GLY A 108 -9.98 -3.03 -0.45
CA GLY A 108 -8.76 -2.50 -1.07
C GLY A 108 -8.85 -0.99 -1.34
N THR A 109 -10.00 -0.51 -1.79
CA THR A 109 -10.25 0.92 -2.00
C THR A 109 -10.28 1.68 -0.67
N GLU A 110 -10.90 1.11 0.35
CA GLU A 110 -10.97 1.69 1.70
C GLU A 110 -9.57 1.80 2.33
N ALA A 111 -8.76 0.74 2.22
CA ALA A 111 -7.38 0.75 2.69
C ALA A 111 -6.53 1.79 1.96
N ALA A 112 -6.56 1.79 0.62
CA ALA A 112 -5.78 2.72 -0.19
C ALA A 112 -6.17 4.19 0.07
N GLN A 113 -7.46 4.49 0.21
CA GLN A 113 -7.92 5.85 0.56
C GLN A 113 -7.39 6.28 1.93
N ALA A 114 -7.53 5.43 2.94
CA ALA A 114 -7.06 5.74 4.29
C ALA A 114 -5.53 5.95 4.34
N ILE A 115 -4.77 5.18 3.56
CA ILE A 115 -3.32 5.33 3.45
C ILE A 115 -2.94 6.63 2.73
N LEU A 116 -3.66 7.00 1.66
CA LEU A 116 -3.48 8.29 1.00
C LEU A 116 -3.73 9.46 1.97
N ASP A 117 -4.83 9.42 2.71
CA ASP A 117 -5.18 10.45 3.67
C ASP A 117 -4.13 10.52 4.80
N TYR A 118 -3.67 9.38 5.31
CA TYR A 118 -2.59 9.31 6.28
C TYR A 118 -1.29 9.93 5.76
N GLY A 119 -0.89 9.59 4.54
CA GLY A 119 0.30 10.14 3.89
C GLY A 119 0.22 11.66 3.71
N PHE A 120 -0.91 12.16 3.24
CA PHE A 120 -1.09 13.60 3.01
C PHE A 120 -1.29 14.42 4.28
N GLU A 121 -2.06 13.90 5.25
CA GLU A 121 -2.47 14.67 6.42
C GLU A 121 -1.54 14.49 7.63
N LYS A 122 -1.03 13.26 7.84
CA LYS A 122 -0.18 12.94 8.99
C LYS A 122 1.29 13.03 8.68
N LEU A 123 1.71 12.51 7.51
CA LEU A 123 3.12 12.53 7.10
C LEU A 123 3.46 13.79 6.27
N HIS A 124 2.47 14.60 5.92
CA HIS A 124 2.64 15.81 5.13
C HIS A 124 3.32 15.61 3.76
N LEU A 125 3.16 14.42 3.20
CA LEU A 125 3.66 14.12 1.87
C LEU A 125 2.91 14.96 0.83
N SER A 126 3.62 15.44 -0.18
CA SER A 126 3.03 16.24 -1.26
C SER A 126 2.50 15.41 -2.41
N ARG A 127 3.02 14.18 -2.55
CA ARG A 127 2.72 13.27 -3.64
C ARG A 127 2.80 11.81 -3.18
N LEU A 128 1.92 10.98 -3.72
CA LEU A 128 1.93 9.54 -3.57
C LEU A 128 1.71 8.87 -4.92
N ILE A 129 2.37 7.74 -5.13
CA ILE A 129 2.26 6.95 -6.36
C ILE A 129 1.75 5.54 -6.06
N CYS A 130 1.37 4.83 -7.13
CA CYS A 130 1.12 3.40 -7.10
C CYS A 130 1.71 2.78 -8.37
N LEU A 131 2.47 1.71 -8.22
CA LEU A 131 3.03 0.94 -9.33
C LEU A 131 2.18 -0.29 -9.55
N ILE A 132 1.59 -0.42 -10.72
CA ILE A 132 0.56 -1.44 -10.97
C ILE A 132 0.95 -2.25 -12.21
N ASP A 133 0.92 -3.57 -12.08
CA ASP A 133 1.00 -4.48 -13.23
C ASP A 133 -0.11 -4.14 -14.23
N ARG A 134 0.22 -4.09 -15.53
CA ARG A 134 -0.71 -3.73 -16.61
C ARG A 134 -1.97 -4.60 -16.64
N GLU A 135 -1.85 -5.86 -16.26
CA GLU A 135 -2.95 -6.82 -16.26
C GLU A 135 -3.78 -6.78 -14.98
N HIS A 136 -3.30 -6.09 -13.93
CA HIS A 136 -3.96 -6.02 -12.63
C HIS A 136 -5.13 -5.03 -12.61
N GLN A 137 -6.20 -5.35 -13.33
CA GLN A 137 -7.37 -4.49 -13.50
C GLN A 137 -8.04 -4.10 -12.17
N ALA A 138 -7.99 -4.97 -11.16
CA ALA A 138 -8.55 -4.67 -9.84
C ALA A 138 -7.78 -3.52 -9.16
N SER A 139 -6.44 -3.54 -9.22
CA SER A 139 -5.60 -2.48 -8.66
C SER A 139 -5.75 -1.16 -9.42
N ILE A 140 -5.84 -1.21 -10.76
CA ILE A 140 -6.12 -0.02 -11.57
C ILE A 140 -7.43 0.65 -11.14
N ARG A 141 -8.49 -0.14 -10.92
CA ARG A 141 -9.77 0.40 -10.43
C ARG A 141 -9.67 0.99 -9.02
N VAL A 142 -8.87 0.41 -8.14
CA VAL A 142 -8.62 0.98 -6.81
C VAL A 142 -7.91 2.33 -6.93
N ALA A 143 -6.85 2.42 -7.71
CA ALA A 143 -6.14 3.68 -7.95
C ALA A 143 -7.08 4.77 -8.47
N GLN A 144 -7.88 4.46 -9.50
CA GLN A 144 -8.85 5.41 -10.08
C GLN A 144 -9.92 5.86 -9.07
N LYS A 145 -10.48 4.93 -8.28
CA LYS A 145 -11.50 5.23 -7.26
C LYS A 145 -10.97 6.10 -6.12
N THR A 146 -9.68 6.05 -5.86
CA THR A 146 -9.03 6.88 -4.84
C THR A 146 -8.47 8.19 -5.40
N GLY A 147 -8.85 8.54 -6.63
CA GLY A 147 -8.47 9.81 -7.26
C GLY A 147 -7.03 9.87 -7.75
N MET A 148 -6.36 8.73 -7.86
CA MET A 148 -5.08 8.65 -8.55
C MET A 148 -5.29 8.64 -10.05
N THR A 149 -4.41 9.32 -10.79
CA THR A 149 -4.48 9.41 -12.25
C THR A 149 -3.29 8.70 -12.89
N PHE A 150 -3.53 8.07 -14.05
CA PHE A 150 -2.46 7.49 -14.84
C PHE A 150 -1.47 8.58 -15.28
N GLU A 151 -0.19 8.33 -15.09
CA GLU A 151 0.86 9.27 -15.44
C GLU A 151 1.73 8.74 -16.60
N LYS A 152 2.21 7.51 -16.47
CA LYS A 152 3.07 6.89 -17.48
C LYS A 152 3.19 5.38 -17.32
N GLU A 153 3.72 4.75 -18.34
CA GLU A 153 4.28 3.41 -18.26
C GLU A 153 5.78 3.49 -17.94
N GLY A 154 6.28 2.53 -17.21
CA GLY A 154 7.69 2.41 -16.87
C GLY A 154 8.13 0.96 -16.74
N ARG A 155 9.40 0.78 -16.42
CA ARG A 155 9.99 -0.52 -16.13
C ARG A 155 11.04 -0.36 -15.05
N ASP A 156 11.04 -1.26 -14.09
CA ASP A 156 12.08 -1.42 -13.08
C ASP A 156 12.67 -2.83 -13.12
N GLU A 157 13.45 -3.19 -12.11
CA GLU A 157 14.04 -4.55 -11.97
C GLU A 157 12.98 -5.65 -11.88
N LYS A 158 11.79 -5.34 -11.39
CA LYS A 158 10.65 -6.26 -11.26
C LYS A 158 9.84 -6.41 -12.53
N GLY A 159 10.02 -5.53 -13.51
CA GLY A 159 9.32 -5.60 -14.79
C GLY A 159 8.60 -4.31 -15.18
N PRO A 160 7.67 -4.41 -16.18
CA PRO A 160 6.89 -3.26 -16.62
C PRO A 160 5.80 -2.91 -15.61
N PHE A 161 5.54 -1.62 -15.43
CA PHE A 161 4.48 -1.10 -14.58
C PHE A 161 3.71 0.06 -15.21
N LEU A 162 2.50 0.28 -14.73
CA LEU A 162 1.75 1.53 -14.89
C LEU A 162 1.95 2.36 -13.62
N LEU A 163 2.36 3.63 -13.79
CA LEU A 163 2.44 4.57 -12.68
C LEU A 163 1.17 5.40 -12.62
N TYR A 164 0.49 5.31 -11.48
CA TYR A 164 -0.59 6.19 -11.09
C TYR A 164 -0.11 7.11 -9.97
N SER A 165 -0.54 8.37 -9.98
CA SER A 165 -0.13 9.34 -8.98
C SER A 165 -1.28 10.19 -8.48
N ARG A 166 -1.12 10.71 -7.27
CA ARG A 166 -1.99 11.72 -6.69
C ARG A 166 -1.14 12.72 -5.91
N ASN A 167 -1.35 14.01 -6.19
CA ASN A 167 -0.76 15.09 -5.41
C ASN A 167 -1.73 15.53 -4.31
N LYS A 168 -1.17 16.00 -3.21
CA LYS A 168 -1.96 16.68 -2.17
C LYS A 168 -2.63 17.91 -2.79
N LEU A 169 -3.95 18.05 -2.59
CA LEU A 169 -4.64 19.27 -3.03
C LEU A 169 -4.04 20.46 -2.28
N SER A 170 -3.58 21.46 -3.02
CA SER A 170 -3.21 22.75 -2.44
C SER A 170 -4.44 23.31 -1.74
N ALA A 171 -4.30 23.78 -0.50
CA ALA A 171 -5.35 24.56 0.12
C ALA A 171 -5.71 25.72 -0.83
N PRO A 172 -7.01 26.04 -1.03
CA PRO A 172 -7.39 27.18 -1.83
C PRO A 172 -6.65 28.40 -1.26
N GLY A 173 -5.77 29.00 -2.09
CA GLY A 173 -5.02 30.16 -1.69
C GLY A 173 -5.98 31.24 -1.17
N THR A 174 -5.72 31.73 0.03
CA THR A 174 -6.31 32.99 0.48
C THR A 174 -5.94 34.03 -0.55
N ALA A 175 -6.90 34.38 -1.37
CA ALA A 175 -6.76 35.48 -2.31
C ALA A 175 -6.31 36.69 -1.49
N ASP A 176 -5.07 37.13 -1.72
CA ASP A 176 -4.53 38.35 -1.15
C ASP A 176 -5.44 39.50 -1.57
N ARG A 177 -6.33 39.91 -0.67
CA ARG A 177 -7.08 41.14 -0.85
C ARG A 177 -6.10 42.26 -0.54
N ARG A 178 -5.40 42.71 -1.60
CA ARG A 178 -4.78 44.02 -1.59
C ARG A 178 -5.85 45.03 -2.00
N GLU A 179 -6.31 45.79 -1.05
CA GLU A 179 -6.87 47.09 -1.26
C GLU A 179 -5.77 48.10 -1.57
#